data_a5c04443b2ea08b70c6b20cc78af7b23
#
_entry.id   a5c04443b2ea08b70c6b20cc78af7b23
#
_cell.length_a   1.000
_cell.length_b   1.000
_cell.length_c   1.000
_cell.angle_alpha   90.00
_cell.angle_beta   90.00
_cell.angle_gamma   90.00
#
_symmetry.space_group_name_H-M   'P 1'
#
loop_
_entity.id
_entity.type
_entity.pdbx_description
1 polymer ?
#
loop_
_entity_poly.entity_id
_entity_poly.type
_entity_poly.pdbx_seq_one_letter_code
_entity_poly.pdbx_strand_id
1 'polypeptide(L)'
;SVRLLKWERENHRVWDVRTCYFAVTHGHLPALKYSHENGCPWDSDTCSSAANNKHWDCLQYAVDNKCPGWEWYAEEYAKHLR
;
A
#
# COMPACT_ATOMS: atom_id res chain seq x y z
N SER A 1 -10.11 11.92 -1.22
CA SER A 1 -9.67 12.90 -2.22
C SER A 1 -8.32 13.49 -1.84
N VAL A 2 -7.68 14.13 -2.82
CA VAL A 2 -6.37 14.74 -2.58
C VAL A 2 -6.48 15.85 -1.53
N ARG A 3 -7.57 16.60 -1.56
CA ARG A 3 -7.80 17.67 -0.59
C ARG A 3 -7.88 17.13 0.83
N LEU A 4 -8.55 16.02 1.03
CA LEU A 4 -8.66 15.40 2.34
C LEU A 4 -7.31 14.89 2.83
N LEU A 5 -6.54 14.26 1.94
CA LEU A 5 -5.21 13.78 2.29
C LEU A 5 -4.31 14.91 2.70
N LYS A 6 -4.39 16.04 2.00
CA LYS A 6 -3.59 17.20 2.33
C LYS A 6 -3.97 17.76 3.70
N TRP A 7 -5.27 17.79 4.00
CA TRP A 7 -5.76 18.25 5.29
C TRP A 7 -5.22 17.38 6.43
N GLU A 8 -5.30 16.07 6.27
CA GLU A 8 -4.81 15.15 7.29
C GLU A 8 -3.32 15.32 7.51
N ARG A 9 -2.57 15.45 6.44
CA ARG A 9 -1.13 15.62 6.52
C ARG A 9 -0.75 16.88 7.29
N GLU A 10 -1.46 17.97 7.05
CA GLU A 10 -1.19 19.23 7.71
C GLU A 10 -1.56 19.21 9.18
N ASN A 11 -2.63 18.51 9.53
CA ASN A 11 -3.17 18.52 10.88
C ASN A 11 -2.58 17.44 11.77
N HIS A 12 -2.30 16.28 11.21
CA HIS A 12 -1.78 15.17 12.00
C HIS A 12 -0.27 15.01 11.88
N ARG A 13 0.27 15.46 10.78
CA ARG A 13 1.71 15.44 10.52
C ARG A 13 2.33 14.05 10.46
N VAL A 14 1.58 13.04 10.74
CA VAL A 14 2.06 11.67 10.77
C VAL A 14 1.10 10.81 9.97
N TRP A 15 1.65 10.04 9.04
CA TRP A 15 0.88 9.06 8.32
C TRP A 15 0.69 7.83 9.22
N ASP A 16 -0.49 7.26 9.17
CA ASP A 16 -0.83 6.06 9.91
C ASP A 16 -0.70 4.86 8.96
N VAL A 17 -0.31 3.70 9.50
CA VAL A 17 -0.25 2.47 8.71
C VAL A 17 -1.59 2.19 8.04
N ARG A 18 -2.68 2.63 8.64
CA ARG A 18 -4.01 2.43 8.07
C ARG A 18 -4.22 3.19 6.77
N THR A 19 -3.49 4.26 6.55
CA THR A 19 -3.61 5.02 5.29
C THR A 19 -3.20 4.15 4.10
N CYS A 20 -2.05 3.50 4.20
CA CYS A 20 -1.60 2.58 3.16
C CYS A 20 -2.50 1.35 3.09
N TYR A 21 -2.93 0.87 4.26
CA TYR A 21 -3.81 -0.29 4.32
C TYR A 21 -5.12 -0.03 3.56
N PHE A 22 -5.75 1.12 3.80
CA PHE A 22 -6.97 1.47 3.10
C PHE A 22 -6.75 1.62 1.60
N ALA A 23 -5.61 2.20 1.22
CA ALA A 23 -5.31 2.37 -0.20
C ALA A 23 -5.26 1.02 -0.91
N VAL A 24 -4.57 0.04 -0.31
CA VAL A 24 -4.46 -1.28 -0.94
C VAL A 24 -5.77 -2.07 -0.84
N THR A 25 -6.53 -1.86 0.23
CA THR A 25 -7.81 -2.55 0.40
C THR A 25 -8.79 -2.16 -0.71
N HIS A 26 -8.75 -0.89 -1.11
CA HIS A 26 -9.62 -0.38 -2.15
C HIS A 26 -8.98 -0.38 -3.54
N GLY A 27 -7.74 -0.84 -3.64
CA GLY A 27 -7.05 -0.91 -4.92
C GLY A 27 -6.68 0.44 -5.50
N HIS A 28 -6.49 1.44 -4.66
CA HIS A 28 -6.13 2.80 -5.11
C HIS A 28 -4.62 2.95 -5.18
N LEU A 29 -4.03 2.47 -6.27
CA LEU A 29 -2.58 2.54 -6.44
C LEU A 29 -2.04 3.97 -6.37
N PRO A 30 -2.65 4.97 -7.02
CA PRO A 30 -2.15 6.33 -6.92
C PRO A 30 -2.12 6.84 -5.47
N ALA A 31 -3.13 6.51 -4.68
CA ALA A 31 -3.17 6.89 -3.28
C ALA A 31 -2.08 6.19 -2.48
N LEU A 32 -1.84 4.92 -2.77
CA LEU A 32 -0.78 4.16 -2.13
C LEU A 32 0.58 4.76 -2.43
N LYS A 33 0.85 5.08 -3.69
CA LYS A 33 2.10 5.70 -4.09
C LYS A 33 2.30 7.04 -3.39
N TYR A 34 1.27 7.87 -3.40
CA TYR A 34 1.36 9.18 -2.78
C TYR A 34 1.68 9.06 -1.29
N SER A 35 0.97 8.19 -0.61
CA SER A 35 1.17 7.98 0.83
C SER A 35 2.58 7.50 1.12
N HIS A 36 3.02 6.47 0.40
CA HIS A 36 4.34 5.89 0.62
C HIS A 36 5.45 6.90 0.34
N GLU A 37 5.34 7.66 -0.74
CA GLU A 37 6.35 8.64 -1.12
C GLU A 37 6.45 9.78 -0.11
N ASN A 38 5.41 9.98 0.67
CA ASN A 38 5.39 11.01 1.71
C ASN A 38 5.71 10.44 3.10
N GLY A 39 6.21 9.22 3.14
CA GLY A 39 6.69 8.63 4.39
C GLY A 39 5.64 7.87 5.19
N CYS A 40 4.53 7.53 4.58
CA CYS A 40 3.52 6.73 5.26
C CYS A 40 4.11 5.36 5.62
N PRO A 41 4.06 4.95 6.89
CA PRO A 41 4.53 3.61 7.24
C PRO A 41 3.57 2.55 6.73
N TRP A 42 4.11 1.39 6.46
CA TRP A 42 3.28 0.23 6.14
C TRP A 42 3.87 -1.01 6.78
N ASP A 43 3.08 -2.07 6.86
CA ASP A 43 3.50 -3.32 7.48
C ASP A 43 3.07 -4.50 6.63
N SER A 44 3.22 -5.71 7.16
CA SER A 44 2.86 -6.92 6.41
C SER A 44 1.37 -6.97 6.08
N ASP A 45 0.54 -6.30 6.86
CA ASP A 45 -0.90 -6.25 6.58
C ASP A 45 -1.19 -5.51 5.27
N THR A 46 -0.33 -4.56 4.91
CA THR A 46 -0.48 -3.86 3.63
C THR A 46 -0.36 -4.83 2.47
N CYS A 47 0.70 -5.63 2.45
CA CYS A 47 0.86 -6.66 1.42
C CYS A 47 -0.27 -7.69 1.49
N SER A 48 -0.61 -8.12 2.70
CA SER A 48 -1.64 -9.11 2.90
C SER A 48 -2.99 -8.63 2.35
N SER A 49 -3.34 -7.39 2.64
CA SER A 49 -4.59 -6.82 2.16
C SER A 49 -4.61 -6.74 0.64
N ALA A 50 -3.49 -6.31 0.04
CA ALA A 50 -3.41 -6.24 -1.42
C ALA A 50 -3.62 -7.62 -2.04
N ALA A 51 -2.96 -8.63 -1.50
CA ALA A 51 -3.07 -9.99 -2.02
C ALA A 51 -4.47 -10.58 -1.80
N ASN A 52 -5.02 -10.38 -0.61
CA ASN A 52 -6.33 -10.91 -0.26
C ASN A 52 -7.45 -10.30 -1.10
N ASN A 53 -7.28 -9.06 -1.49
CA ASN A 53 -8.26 -8.38 -2.33
C ASN A 53 -7.91 -8.46 -3.81
N LYS A 54 -6.85 -9.19 -4.14
CA LYS A 54 -6.40 -9.42 -5.52
C LYS A 54 -6.08 -8.14 -6.26
N HIS A 55 -5.59 -7.15 -5.55
CA HIS A 55 -5.12 -5.90 -6.15
C HIS A 55 -3.62 -6.06 -6.48
N TRP A 56 -3.36 -6.78 -7.55
CA TRP A 56 -2.00 -7.17 -7.90
C TRP A 56 -1.10 -5.99 -8.23
N ASP A 57 -1.66 -4.91 -8.74
CA ASP A 57 -0.88 -3.69 -9.01
C ASP A 57 -0.38 -3.07 -7.70
N CYS A 58 -1.23 -2.99 -6.70
CA CYS A 58 -0.82 -2.51 -5.38
C CYS A 58 0.19 -3.45 -4.74
N LEU A 59 -0.04 -4.75 -4.88
CA LEU A 59 0.89 -5.75 -4.34
C LEU A 59 2.25 -5.63 -5.00
N GLN A 60 2.28 -5.45 -6.32
CA GLN A 60 3.53 -5.27 -7.03
C GLN A 60 4.29 -4.06 -6.51
N TYR A 61 3.60 -2.96 -6.33
CA TYR A 61 4.23 -1.75 -5.80
C TYR A 61 4.82 -2.01 -4.41
N ALA A 62 4.06 -2.68 -3.55
CA ALA A 62 4.51 -3.01 -2.21
C ALA A 62 5.75 -3.91 -2.24
N VAL A 63 5.72 -4.93 -3.10
CA VAL A 63 6.86 -5.85 -3.25
C VAL A 63 8.09 -5.11 -3.77
N ASP A 64 7.91 -4.26 -4.78
CA ASP A 64 9.00 -3.49 -5.36
C ASP A 64 9.67 -2.58 -4.35
N ASN A 65 8.90 -2.11 -3.37
CA ASN A 65 9.40 -1.24 -2.32
C ASN A 65 9.70 -1.99 -1.03
N LYS A 66 9.72 -3.32 -1.09
CA LYS A 66 10.11 -4.20 0.01
C LYS A 66 9.29 -4.00 1.27
N CYS A 67 7.98 -3.92 1.09
CA CYS A 67 7.04 -3.92 2.20
C CYS A 67 7.27 -5.17 3.07
N PRO A 68 7.19 -5.08 4.39
CA PRO A 68 7.39 -6.27 5.24
C PRO A 68 6.55 -7.44 4.74
N GLY A 69 7.17 -8.60 4.64
CA GLY A 69 6.53 -9.80 4.10
C GLY A 69 6.58 -9.90 2.58
N TRP A 70 7.25 -8.98 1.92
CA TRP A 70 7.28 -8.94 0.45
C TRP A 70 7.81 -10.24 -0.16
N GLU A 71 8.72 -10.91 0.51
CA GLU A 71 9.35 -12.11 -0.03
C GLU A 71 8.32 -13.21 -0.27
N TRP A 72 7.42 -13.40 0.68
CA TRP A 72 6.38 -14.40 0.54
C TRP A 72 5.38 -14.00 -0.54
N TYR A 73 4.97 -12.75 -0.54
CA TYR A 73 3.97 -12.28 -1.49
C TYR A 73 4.53 -12.10 -2.90
N ALA A 74 5.85 -11.95 -3.03
CA ALA A 74 6.46 -11.91 -4.34
C ALA A 74 6.23 -13.23 -5.09
N GLU A 75 6.32 -14.35 -4.38
CA GLU A 75 6.03 -15.64 -4.97
C GLU A 75 4.56 -15.77 -5.39
N GLU A 76 3.67 -15.31 -4.53
CA GLU A 76 2.24 -15.33 -4.85
C GLU A 76 1.93 -14.48 -6.06
N TYR A 77 2.52 -13.29 -6.11
CA TYR A 77 2.33 -12.39 -7.24
C TYR A 77 2.84 -13.02 -8.53
N ALA A 78 3.99 -13.65 -8.49
CA ALA A 78 4.58 -14.28 -9.67
C ALA A 78 3.69 -15.39 -10.20
N LYS A 79 3.02 -16.12 -9.35
CA LYS A 79 2.10 -17.19 -9.77
C LYS A 79 0.94 -16.64 -10.59
N HIS A 80 0.51 -15.42 -10.29
CA HIS A 80 -0.62 -14.81 -10.97
C HIS A 80 -0.25 -14.13 -12.29
N LEU A 81 1.04 -13.97 -12.54
CA LEU A 81 1.51 -13.39 -13.79
C LEU A 81 1.56 -14.41 -14.93
N ARG A 82 1.38 -15.66 -14.65
CA ARG A 82 1.46 -16.74 -15.65
C ARG A 82 0.12 -17.07 -16.27
#